data_52bb159bb98dd309619d3f869d25ae0f
#
_entry.id   52bb159bb98dd309619d3f869d25ae0f
#
_cell.length_a   1.000
_cell.length_b   1.000
_cell.length_c   1.000
_cell.angle_alpha   90.00
_cell.angle_beta   90.00
_cell.angle_gamma   90.00
#
_symmetry.space_group_name_H-M   'P 1'
#
loop_
_entity.id
_entity.type
_entity.pdbx_description
1 polymer ?
#
loop_
_entity_poly.entity_id
_entity_poly.type
_entity_poly.pdbx_seq_one_letter_code
_entity_poly.pdbx_strand_id
1 'polypeptide(L)'
;MKKLLVSGAGGFVGARIMTQLAGRYELCAFPKGMLAAADEQTVADWVRREQPDVIVHTAALSDTGYSEKHPDESYRANVLLPCWMAAAAQKSGAKLVAFSSDQVYTGLTEHGPFDEDTPLSPANVYGRHKQEMEQRVLDILPDAVLLRAAWMYDLPGYGLPIRGNFLLNLLTAAMRQETLRFSRGTTAASPMCGRPWSG
;
A
#
# COMPACT_ATOMS: atom_id res chain seq x y z
N MET A 1 0.46 23.01 -14.08
CA MET A 1 1.16 22.03 -13.24
C MET A 1 0.24 20.80 -13.13
N LYS A 2 0.76 19.57 -13.22
CA LYS A 2 -0.11 18.39 -13.10
C LYS A 2 -0.63 18.23 -11.69
N LYS A 3 -1.91 17.82 -11.57
CA LYS A 3 -2.61 17.63 -10.30
C LYS A 3 -2.60 16.13 -9.92
N LEU A 4 -2.10 15.83 -8.72
CA LEU A 4 -2.06 14.49 -8.15
C LEU A 4 -3.06 14.37 -7.01
N LEU A 5 -3.98 13.42 -7.10
CA LEU A 5 -4.85 13.01 -6.01
C LEU A 5 -4.21 11.84 -5.27
N VAL A 6 -3.92 12.03 -3.97
CA VAL A 6 -3.29 11.00 -3.13
C VAL A 6 -4.30 10.44 -2.14
N SER A 7 -4.64 9.16 -2.28
CA SER A 7 -5.38 8.45 -1.24
C SER A 7 -4.41 7.87 -0.21
N GLY A 8 -4.77 7.91 1.07
CA GLY A 8 -3.87 7.49 2.13
C GLY A 8 -2.75 8.49 2.43
N ALA A 9 -2.96 9.77 2.12
CA ALA A 9 -2.00 10.87 2.31
C ALA A 9 -1.45 11.00 3.74
N GLY A 10 -2.19 10.56 4.76
CA GLY A 10 -1.72 10.52 6.16
C GLY A 10 -0.98 9.23 6.55
N GLY A 11 -0.84 8.26 5.63
CA GLY A 11 -0.09 7.03 5.85
C GLY A 11 1.41 7.19 5.62
N PHE A 12 2.16 6.11 5.86
CA PHE A 12 3.62 6.13 5.75
C PHE A 12 4.11 6.57 4.36
N VAL A 13 3.57 5.97 3.29
CA VAL A 13 3.95 6.29 1.91
C VAL A 13 3.30 7.60 1.46
N GLY A 14 2.00 7.74 1.68
CA GLY A 14 1.25 8.91 1.20
C GLY A 14 1.79 10.22 1.75
N ALA A 15 2.14 10.28 3.04
CA ALA A 15 2.70 11.49 3.63
C ALA A 15 4.06 11.88 3.01
N ARG A 16 4.88 10.89 2.64
CA ARG A 16 6.15 11.13 1.96
C ARG A 16 5.94 11.64 0.54
N ILE A 17 4.99 11.08 -0.19
CA ILE A 17 4.58 11.58 -1.50
C ILE A 17 4.13 13.05 -1.39
N MET A 18 3.25 13.36 -0.44
CA MET A 18 2.78 14.73 -0.20
C MET A 18 3.92 15.69 0.10
N THR A 19 4.91 15.27 0.89
CA THR A 19 6.06 16.11 1.26
C THR A 19 7.08 16.25 0.12
N GLN A 20 7.46 15.14 -0.51
CA GLN A 20 8.55 15.14 -1.49
C GLN A 20 8.14 15.73 -2.85
N LEU A 21 6.85 15.66 -3.18
CA LEU A 21 6.32 16.19 -4.43
C LEU A 21 5.71 17.59 -4.29
N ALA A 22 5.68 18.15 -3.07
CA ALA A 22 5.25 19.52 -2.83
C ALA A 22 6.06 20.51 -3.67
N GLY A 23 5.37 21.47 -4.28
CA GLY A 23 5.98 22.46 -5.17
C GLY A 23 6.32 21.97 -6.59
N ARG A 24 6.31 20.65 -6.84
CA ARG A 24 6.50 20.06 -8.18
C ARG A 24 5.17 19.71 -8.86
N TYR A 25 4.16 19.41 -8.05
CA TYR A 25 2.82 19.05 -8.48
C TYR A 25 1.79 19.80 -7.62
N GLU A 26 0.60 19.99 -8.17
CA GLU A 26 -0.58 20.36 -7.38
C GLU A 26 -1.06 19.10 -6.66
N LEU A 27 -0.96 19.10 -5.33
CA LEU A 27 -1.28 17.92 -4.52
C LEU A 27 -2.64 18.09 -3.83
N CYS A 28 -3.53 17.13 -4.00
CA CYS A 28 -4.75 17.02 -3.21
C CYS A 28 -4.82 15.65 -2.52
N ALA A 29 -5.35 15.64 -1.31
CA ALA A 29 -5.49 14.44 -0.51
C ALA A 29 -6.95 13.98 -0.52
N PHE A 30 -7.18 12.67 -0.69
CA PHE A 30 -8.47 12.10 -0.39
C PHE A 30 -8.64 12.04 1.14
N PRO A 31 -9.67 12.68 1.72
CA PRO A 31 -9.81 12.78 3.17
C PRO A 31 -9.97 11.41 3.83
N LYS A 32 -9.20 11.16 4.90
CA LYS A 32 -9.16 9.85 5.59
C LYS A 32 -10.54 9.41 6.08
N GLY A 33 -11.31 10.31 6.69
CA GLY A 33 -12.65 9.99 7.20
C GLY A 33 -13.63 9.62 6.09
N MET A 34 -13.57 10.32 4.96
CA MET A 34 -14.37 10.02 3.78
C MET A 34 -13.95 8.70 3.16
N LEU A 35 -12.65 8.42 3.09
CA LEU A 35 -12.11 7.19 2.51
C LEU A 35 -12.57 5.94 3.29
N ALA A 36 -12.66 6.02 4.60
CA ALA A 36 -13.10 4.92 5.46
C ALA A 36 -14.58 4.55 5.22
N ALA A 37 -15.43 5.55 4.92
CA ALA A 37 -16.86 5.37 4.65
C ALA A 37 -17.20 5.32 3.16
N ALA A 38 -16.23 5.55 2.26
CA ALA A 38 -16.47 5.71 0.83
C ALA A 38 -17.14 4.48 0.21
N ASP A 39 -18.04 4.73 -0.71
CA ASP A 39 -18.53 3.80 -1.71
C ASP A 39 -18.03 4.21 -3.10
N GLU A 40 -18.43 3.50 -4.12
CA GLU A 40 -18.04 3.79 -5.50
C GLU A 40 -18.46 5.21 -5.92
N GLN A 41 -19.66 5.63 -5.52
CA GLN A 41 -20.20 6.95 -5.88
C GLN A 41 -19.40 8.07 -5.20
N THR A 42 -19.08 7.91 -3.93
CA THR A 42 -18.25 8.88 -3.18
C THR A 42 -16.89 9.07 -3.83
N VAL A 43 -16.24 7.98 -4.26
CA VAL A 43 -14.96 8.04 -4.96
C VAL A 43 -15.09 8.74 -6.31
N ALA A 44 -16.11 8.37 -7.10
CA ALA A 44 -16.35 8.95 -8.41
C ALA A 44 -16.64 10.47 -8.33
N ASP A 45 -17.44 10.89 -7.35
CA ASP A 45 -17.77 12.31 -7.14
C ASP A 45 -16.55 13.12 -6.71
N TRP A 46 -15.69 12.55 -5.86
CA TRP A 46 -14.46 13.21 -5.45
C TRP A 46 -13.50 13.37 -6.62
N VAL A 47 -13.24 12.33 -7.39
CA VAL A 47 -12.36 12.39 -8.57
C VAL A 47 -12.91 13.37 -9.61
N ARG A 48 -14.22 13.34 -9.85
CA ARG A 48 -14.87 14.29 -10.76
C ARG A 48 -14.74 15.74 -10.30
N ARG A 49 -14.82 16.00 -9.00
CA ARG A 49 -14.66 17.34 -8.42
C ARG A 49 -13.21 17.83 -8.51
N GLU A 50 -12.28 16.98 -8.17
CA GLU A 50 -10.87 17.35 -8.11
C GLU A 50 -10.20 17.37 -9.48
N GLN A 51 -10.71 16.68 -10.48
CA GLN A 51 -10.16 16.60 -11.84
C GLN A 51 -8.65 16.34 -11.84
N PRO A 52 -8.15 15.27 -11.20
CA PRO A 52 -6.72 15.00 -11.16
C PRO A 52 -6.19 14.49 -12.50
N ASP A 53 -4.93 14.79 -12.83
CA ASP A 53 -4.22 14.14 -13.93
C ASP A 53 -3.75 12.74 -13.55
N VAL A 54 -3.44 12.53 -12.26
CA VAL A 54 -2.95 11.26 -11.74
C VAL A 54 -3.57 10.98 -10.37
N ILE A 55 -4.01 9.75 -10.16
CA ILE A 55 -4.41 9.22 -8.85
C ILE A 55 -3.29 8.34 -8.34
N VAL A 56 -2.78 8.64 -7.14
CA VAL A 56 -1.81 7.80 -6.44
C VAL A 56 -2.50 7.15 -5.24
N HIS A 57 -2.83 5.86 -5.38
CA HIS A 57 -3.58 5.12 -4.37
C HIS A 57 -2.64 4.37 -3.44
N THR A 58 -2.40 4.93 -2.23
CA THR A 58 -1.56 4.33 -1.18
C THR A 58 -2.36 3.82 0.02
N ALA A 59 -3.68 4.08 0.05
CA ALA A 59 -4.52 3.61 1.13
C ALA A 59 -4.66 2.09 1.08
N ALA A 60 -4.39 1.43 2.19
CA ALA A 60 -4.52 -0.01 2.32
C ALA A 60 -4.68 -0.40 3.79
N LEU A 61 -5.30 -1.54 4.03
CA LEU A 61 -5.25 -2.25 5.29
C LEU A 61 -4.14 -3.30 5.17
N SER A 62 -2.91 -2.92 5.56
CA SER A 62 -1.68 -3.69 5.26
C SER A 62 -1.22 -4.62 6.38
N ASP A 63 -1.94 -4.70 7.49
CA ASP A 63 -1.68 -5.67 8.55
C ASP A 63 -2.22 -7.04 8.13
N THR A 64 -1.32 -8.00 7.90
CA THR A 64 -1.68 -9.35 7.45
C THR A 64 -2.44 -10.11 8.51
N GLY A 65 -2.04 -9.98 9.79
CA GLY A 65 -2.72 -10.64 10.91
C GLY A 65 -4.13 -10.08 11.16
N TYR A 66 -4.31 -8.77 10.99
CA TYR A 66 -5.64 -8.16 11.03
C TYR A 66 -6.51 -8.61 9.85
N SER A 67 -5.95 -8.67 8.66
CA SER A 67 -6.67 -9.10 7.45
C SER A 67 -7.17 -10.55 7.54
N GLU A 68 -6.43 -11.45 8.22
CA GLU A 68 -6.90 -12.80 8.49
C GLU A 68 -8.14 -12.85 9.42
N LYS A 69 -8.20 -11.92 10.37
CA LYS A 69 -9.30 -11.85 11.35
C LYS A 69 -10.50 -11.07 10.82
N HIS A 70 -10.27 -10.14 9.90
CA HIS A 70 -11.27 -9.23 9.34
C HIS A 70 -11.21 -9.23 7.80
N PRO A 71 -11.50 -10.37 7.14
CA PRO A 71 -11.36 -10.51 5.70
C PRO A 71 -12.25 -9.54 4.92
N ASP A 72 -13.46 -9.26 5.39
CA ASP A 72 -14.40 -8.36 4.71
C ASP A 72 -13.91 -6.91 4.72
N GLU A 73 -13.38 -6.43 5.84
CA GLU A 73 -12.79 -5.10 5.93
C GLU A 73 -11.54 -5.00 5.04
N SER A 74 -10.71 -6.05 5.06
CA SER A 74 -9.55 -6.16 4.21
C SER A 74 -9.93 -6.17 2.73
N TYR A 75 -10.96 -6.91 2.34
CA TYR A 75 -11.47 -6.96 0.98
C TYR A 75 -11.95 -5.58 0.51
N ARG A 76 -12.75 -4.91 1.33
CA ARG A 76 -13.22 -3.57 1.01
C ARG A 76 -12.07 -2.58 0.80
N ALA A 77 -11.09 -2.58 1.69
CA ALA A 77 -9.97 -1.64 1.65
C ALA A 77 -8.93 -1.97 0.56
N ASN A 78 -8.69 -3.25 0.29
CA ASN A 78 -7.61 -3.70 -0.57
C ASN A 78 -8.06 -4.16 -1.97
N VAL A 79 -9.36 -4.39 -2.18
CA VAL A 79 -9.93 -4.78 -3.49
C VAL A 79 -10.92 -3.75 -3.98
N LEU A 80 -12.02 -3.52 -3.25
CA LEU A 80 -13.11 -2.67 -3.75
C LEU A 80 -12.65 -1.22 -3.94
N LEU A 81 -12.00 -0.65 -2.95
CA LEU A 81 -11.57 0.75 -3.00
C LEU A 81 -10.61 1.05 -4.17
N PRO A 82 -9.53 0.28 -4.42
CA PRO A 82 -8.70 0.50 -5.61
C PRO A 82 -9.44 0.24 -6.93
N CYS A 83 -10.42 -0.67 -6.98
CA CYS A 83 -11.28 -0.84 -8.16
C CYS A 83 -12.15 0.39 -8.42
N TRP A 84 -12.72 1.00 -7.39
CA TRP A 84 -13.46 2.26 -7.52
C TRP A 84 -12.57 3.40 -7.97
N MET A 85 -11.32 3.46 -7.49
CA MET A 85 -10.32 4.43 -7.97
C MET A 85 -9.99 4.20 -9.45
N ALA A 86 -9.86 2.96 -9.89
CA ALA A 86 -9.62 2.62 -11.29
C ALA A 86 -10.79 3.02 -12.19
N ALA A 87 -12.03 2.71 -11.77
CA ALA A 87 -13.23 3.10 -12.50
C ALA A 87 -13.39 4.64 -12.59
N ALA A 88 -13.10 5.34 -11.51
CA ALA A 88 -13.12 6.81 -11.50
C ALA A 88 -12.00 7.41 -12.38
N ALA A 89 -10.80 6.82 -12.35
CA ALA A 89 -9.69 7.22 -13.21
C ALA A 89 -10.04 7.02 -14.68
N GLN A 90 -10.59 5.86 -15.05
CA GLN A 90 -11.04 5.57 -16.42
C GLN A 90 -12.05 6.61 -16.92
N LYS A 91 -13.06 6.92 -16.10
CA LYS A 91 -14.12 7.90 -16.45
C LYS A 91 -13.58 9.34 -16.58
N SER A 92 -12.57 9.71 -15.81
CA SER A 92 -11.99 11.07 -15.83
C SER A 92 -10.80 11.23 -16.77
N GLY A 93 -10.26 10.16 -17.33
CA GLY A 93 -9.03 10.17 -18.12
C GLY A 93 -7.76 10.33 -17.28
N ALA A 94 -7.85 10.20 -15.96
CA ALA A 94 -6.70 10.26 -15.08
C ALA A 94 -5.87 8.97 -15.17
N LYS A 95 -4.55 9.08 -14.93
CA LYS A 95 -3.71 7.89 -14.73
C LYS A 95 -3.86 7.37 -13.31
N LEU A 96 -3.73 6.05 -13.12
CA LEU A 96 -3.72 5.42 -11.80
C LEU A 96 -2.37 4.78 -11.52
N VAL A 97 -1.80 5.10 -10.35
CA VAL A 97 -0.70 4.38 -9.73
C VAL A 97 -1.20 3.80 -8.42
N ALA A 98 -1.23 2.48 -8.26
CA ALA A 98 -1.71 1.82 -7.05
C ALA A 98 -0.64 0.91 -6.45
N PHE A 99 -0.64 0.80 -5.11
CA PHE A 99 0.31 -0.04 -4.40
C PHE A 99 -0.26 -1.44 -4.18
N SER A 100 0.39 -2.42 -4.81
CA SER A 100 0.29 -3.83 -4.48
C SER A 100 1.35 -4.21 -3.44
N SER A 101 1.71 -5.47 -3.32
CA SER A 101 2.61 -5.97 -2.28
C SER A 101 3.38 -7.19 -2.76
N ASP A 102 4.59 -7.37 -2.23
CA ASP A 102 5.37 -8.61 -2.31
C ASP A 102 4.66 -9.82 -1.68
N GLN A 103 3.61 -9.59 -0.87
CA GLN A 103 2.79 -10.65 -0.29
C GLN A 103 2.08 -11.52 -1.34
N VAL A 104 2.02 -11.10 -2.58
CA VAL A 104 1.51 -11.90 -3.70
C VAL A 104 2.42 -13.09 -4.05
N TYR A 105 3.67 -13.10 -3.57
CA TYR A 105 4.66 -14.16 -3.81
C TYR A 105 4.88 -15.09 -2.60
N THR A 106 4.25 -14.85 -1.46
CA THR A 106 4.61 -15.50 -0.18
C THR A 106 4.35 -17.00 -0.09
N GLY A 107 3.59 -17.57 -1.00
CA GLY A 107 3.35 -19.02 -1.08
C GLY A 107 4.29 -19.74 -2.06
N LEU A 108 5.19 -19.03 -2.73
CA LEU A 108 6.19 -19.66 -3.58
C LEU A 108 7.23 -20.37 -2.73
N THR A 109 7.65 -21.55 -3.17
CA THR A 109 8.73 -22.35 -2.55
C THR A 109 10.12 -21.94 -3.04
N GLU A 110 10.18 -21.26 -4.16
CA GLU A 110 11.40 -20.77 -4.78
C GLU A 110 11.92 -19.52 -4.07
N HIS A 111 13.21 -19.35 -4.10
CA HIS A 111 13.85 -18.14 -3.57
C HIS A 111 14.08 -17.14 -4.71
N GLY A 112 13.58 -15.91 -4.54
CA GLY A 112 13.77 -14.82 -5.51
C GLY A 112 15.23 -14.47 -5.81
N PRO A 113 15.48 -13.52 -6.65
CA PRO A 113 14.53 -12.44 -7.01
C PRO A 113 13.41 -12.89 -7.95
N PHE A 114 12.21 -12.32 -7.79
CA PHE A 114 11.07 -12.54 -8.65
C PHE A 114 10.89 -11.34 -9.58
N ASP A 115 10.54 -11.61 -10.83
CA ASP A 115 10.14 -10.61 -11.82
C ASP A 115 8.61 -10.42 -11.84
N GLU A 116 8.14 -9.51 -12.67
CA GLU A 116 6.73 -9.17 -12.79
C GLU A 116 5.91 -10.31 -13.40
N ASP A 117 6.52 -11.17 -14.22
CA ASP A 117 5.89 -12.30 -14.90
C ASP A 117 5.84 -13.56 -14.05
N THR A 118 6.52 -13.57 -12.90
CA THR A 118 6.51 -14.72 -11.97
C THR A 118 5.07 -15.02 -11.54
N PRO A 119 4.60 -16.27 -11.64
CA PRO A 119 3.27 -16.67 -11.21
C PRO A 119 3.01 -16.31 -9.75
N LEU A 120 1.87 -15.70 -9.46
CA LEU A 120 1.52 -15.26 -8.12
C LEU A 120 1.00 -16.43 -7.28
N SER A 121 1.45 -16.52 -6.03
CA SER A 121 1.02 -17.55 -5.08
C SER A 121 0.96 -16.93 -3.66
N PRO A 122 -0.08 -16.16 -3.33
CA PRO A 122 -0.20 -15.55 -2.01
C PRO A 122 -0.58 -16.57 -0.94
N ALA A 123 0.14 -16.60 0.18
CA ALA A 123 -0.11 -17.50 1.29
C ALA A 123 -1.17 -16.99 2.30
N ASN A 124 -1.49 -15.70 2.29
CA ASN A 124 -2.36 -15.07 3.28
C ASN A 124 -3.50 -14.26 2.64
N VAL A 125 -4.51 -13.90 3.45
CA VAL A 125 -5.70 -13.15 3.00
C VAL A 125 -5.31 -11.82 2.34
N TYR A 126 -4.41 -11.08 2.96
CA TYR A 126 -3.95 -9.80 2.41
C TYR A 126 -3.30 -9.96 1.02
N GLY A 127 -2.43 -10.94 0.85
CA GLY A 127 -1.79 -11.26 -0.42
C GLY A 127 -2.81 -11.67 -1.49
N ARG A 128 -3.80 -12.51 -1.14
CA ARG A 128 -4.91 -12.89 -2.05
C ARG A 128 -5.72 -11.67 -2.49
N HIS A 129 -6.04 -10.77 -1.56
CA HIS A 129 -6.75 -9.54 -1.89
C HIS A 129 -5.92 -8.63 -2.80
N LYS A 130 -4.60 -8.55 -2.60
CA LYS A 130 -3.72 -7.78 -3.48
C LYS A 130 -3.63 -8.40 -4.88
N GLN A 131 -3.56 -9.72 -5.00
CA GLN A 131 -3.60 -10.41 -6.29
C GLN A 131 -4.93 -10.15 -7.02
N GLU A 132 -6.07 -10.30 -6.33
CA GLU A 132 -7.38 -10.02 -6.93
C GLU A 132 -7.52 -8.54 -7.34
N MET A 133 -7.00 -7.64 -6.51
CA MET A 133 -6.97 -6.21 -6.82
C MET A 133 -6.19 -5.94 -8.10
N GLU A 134 -5.00 -6.53 -8.28
CA GLU A 134 -4.20 -6.37 -9.49
C GLU A 134 -5.00 -6.76 -10.73
N GLN A 135 -5.60 -7.94 -10.72
CA GLN A 135 -6.39 -8.44 -11.84
C GLN A 135 -7.55 -7.50 -12.17
N ARG A 136 -8.37 -7.17 -11.17
CA ARG A 136 -9.57 -6.35 -11.37
C ARG A 136 -9.26 -4.91 -11.77
N VAL A 137 -8.20 -4.32 -11.22
CA VAL A 137 -7.77 -2.95 -11.59
C VAL A 137 -7.31 -2.93 -13.04
N LEU A 138 -6.55 -3.92 -13.51
CA LEU A 138 -6.09 -4.01 -14.89
C LEU A 138 -7.25 -4.33 -15.85
N ASP A 139 -8.24 -5.12 -15.45
CA ASP A 139 -9.46 -5.35 -16.24
C ASP A 139 -10.26 -4.05 -16.45
N ILE A 140 -10.29 -3.15 -15.45
CA ILE A 140 -10.96 -1.85 -15.53
C ILE A 140 -10.11 -0.82 -16.28
N LEU A 141 -8.83 -0.71 -15.95
CA LEU A 141 -7.91 0.29 -16.47
C LEU A 141 -6.57 -0.38 -16.85
N PRO A 142 -6.44 -0.90 -18.07
CA PRO A 142 -5.26 -1.65 -18.51
C PRO A 142 -3.94 -0.89 -18.41
N ASP A 143 -3.98 0.44 -18.49
CA ASP A 143 -2.80 1.31 -18.37
C ASP A 143 -2.46 1.70 -16.93
N ALA A 144 -3.12 1.11 -15.93
CA ALA A 144 -2.79 1.35 -14.53
C ALA A 144 -1.39 0.82 -14.19
N VAL A 145 -0.66 1.57 -13.37
CA VAL A 145 0.63 1.15 -12.83
C VAL A 145 0.43 0.54 -11.46
N LEU A 146 0.80 -0.73 -11.30
CA LEU A 146 0.70 -1.46 -10.03
C LEU A 146 2.10 -1.71 -9.48
N LEU A 147 2.37 -1.21 -8.26
CA LEU A 147 3.68 -1.31 -7.63
C LEU A 147 3.64 -2.40 -6.55
N ARG A 148 4.25 -3.56 -6.81
CA ARG A 148 4.44 -4.64 -5.83
C ARG A 148 5.53 -4.24 -4.85
N ALA A 149 5.16 -3.44 -3.86
CA ALA A 149 6.09 -2.91 -2.89
C ALA A 149 6.46 -3.96 -1.85
N ALA A 150 7.76 -4.09 -1.59
CA ALA A 150 8.29 -4.82 -0.44
C ALA A 150 8.26 -3.93 0.81
N TRP A 151 8.93 -4.34 1.87
CA TRP A 151 9.02 -3.58 3.11
C TRP A 151 9.66 -2.20 2.87
N MET A 152 8.86 -1.18 3.01
CA MET A 152 9.32 0.20 2.92
C MET A 152 9.66 0.74 4.30
N TYR A 153 10.83 1.33 4.43
CA TYR A 153 11.32 1.93 5.66
C TYR A 153 11.92 3.31 5.38
N ASP A 154 11.94 4.12 6.41
CA ASP A 154 12.59 5.43 6.40
C ASP A 154 13.00 5.81 7.83
N LEU A 155 13.92 6.74 7.95
CA LEU A 155 14.28 7.33 9.22
C LEU A 155 13.19 8.29 9.70
N PRO A 156 13.09 8.53 11.03
CA PRO A 156 12.19 9.53 11.57
C PRO A 156 12.39 10.90 10.92
N GLY A 157 11.32 11.47 10.40
CA GLY A 157 11.31 12.82 9.83
C GLY A 157 10.28 13.69 10.54
N TYR A 158 10.56 14.99 10.64
CA TYR A 158 9.63 15.93 11.28
C TYR A 158 8.28 15.95 10.57
N GLY A 159 7.20 15.78 11.32
CA GLY A 159 5.83 15.80 10.80
C GLY A 159 5.43 14.60 9.95
N LEU A 160 6.32 13.60 9.77
CA LEU A 160 6.02 12.40 9.01
C LEU A 160 5.61 11.23 9.92
N PRO A 161 4.59 10.45 9.55
CA PRO A 161 4.21 9.27 10.29
C PRO A 161 5.35 8.24 10.23
N ILE A 162 5.68 7.70 11.41
CA ILE A 162 6.68 6.64 11.55
C ILE A 162 5.91 5.32 11.73
N ARG A 163 6.38 4.28 11.05
CA ARG A 163 6.04 2.90 11.38
C ARG A 163 7.27 2.22 11.96
N GLY A 164 7.08 1.40 12.98
CA GLY A 164 8.12 0.49 13.44
C GLY A 164 8.63 -0.32 12.25
N ASN A 165 9.95 -0.35 12.06
CA ASN A 165 10.58 -1.09 10.99
C ASN A 165 11.86 -1.72 11.52
N PHE A 166 12.39 -2.71 10.78
CA PHE A 166 13.55 -3.46 11.19
C PHE A 166 14.75 -2.55 11.53
N LEU A 167 15.04 -1.57 10.66
CA LEU A 167 16.17 -0.66 10.85
C LEU A 167 15.99 0.20 12.11
N LEU A 168 14.81 0.78 12.30
CA LEU A 168 14.52 1.60 13.48
C LEU A 168 14.60 0.79 14.77
N ASN A 169 14.07 -0.44 14.76
CA ASN A 169 14.14 -1.32 15.92
C ASN A 169 15.59 -1.73 16.22
N LEU A 170 16.39 -2.03 15.19
CA LEU A 170 17.81 -2.33 15.34
C LEU A 170 18.57 -1.14 15.94
N LEU A 171 18.39 0.06 15.42
CA LEU A 171 19.03 1.27 15.93
C LEU A 171 18.59 1.57 17.37
N THR A 172 17.30 1.44 17.66
CA THR A 172 16.78 1.67 19.02
C THR A 172 17.37 0.68 20.02
N ALA A 173 17.41 -0.60 19.69
CA ALA A 173 18.00 -1.61 20.55
C ALA A 173 19.51 -1.43 20.72
N ALA A 174 20.23 -1.04 19.66
CA ALA A 174 21.65 -0.72 19.76
C ALA A 174 21.90 0.47 20.69
N MET A 175 21.10 1.54 20.60
CA MET A 175 21.20 2.69 21.47
C MET A 175 20.88 2.35 22.95
N ARG A 176 20.00 1.38 23.18
CA ARG A 176 19.64 0.88 24.51
C ARG A 176 20.53 -0.24 25.02
N GLN A 177 21.51 -0.66 24.21
CA GLN A 177 22.40 -1.81 24.50
C GLN A 177 21.63 -3.11 24.77
N GLU A 178 20.49 -3.29 24.10
CA GLU A 178 19.65 -4.48 24.21
C GLU A 178 20.16 -5.60 23.30
N THR A 179 20.02 -6.85 23.73
CA THR A 179 20.36 -8.02 22.90
C THR A 179 19.22 -8.32 21.94
N LEU A 180 19.48 -8.23 20.65
CA LEU A 180 18.53 -8.63 19.60
C LEU A 180 18.72 -10.10 19.24
N ARG A 181 17.61 -10.80 19.03
CA ARG A 181 17.58 -12.17 18.52
C ARG A 181 16.89 -12.18 17.16
N PHE A 182 17.56 -12.75 16.16
CA PHE A 182 17.04 -12.89 14.81
C PHE A 182 16.83 -14.37 14.46
N SER A 183 15.80 -14.68 13.67
CA SER A 183 15.63 -16.00 13.07
C SER A 183 16.67 -16.16 11.93
N ARG A 184 17.30 -17.32 11.85
CA ARG A 184 18.16 -17.65 10.70
C ARG A 184 17.27 -18.04 9.50
N GLY A 185 17.62 -17.56 8.31
CA GLY A 185 16.96 -17.97 7.07
C GLY A 185 15.66 -17.21 6.72
N THR A 186 15.32 -16.15 7.46
CA THR A 186 14.20 -15.30 7.08
C THR A 186 14.69 -14.25 6.08
N THR A 187 14.24 -14.33 4.83
CA THR A 187 14.45 -13.28 3.82
C THR A 187 13.44 -12.15 4.03
N ALA A 188 13.72 -10.97 3.48
CA ALA A 188 12.80 -9.81 3.58
C ALA A 188 11.42 -10.09 2.97
N ALA A 189 11.32 -11.05 2.05
CA ALA A 189 10.06 -11.52 1.46
C ALA A 189 9.34 -12.57 2.31
N SER A 190 9.98 -13.11 3.36
CA SER A 190 9.33 -14.06 4.26
C SER A 190 8.60 -13.28 5.35
N PRO A 191 7.28 -13.40 5.50
CA PRO A 191 6.61 -12.80 6.65
C PRO A 191 7.30 -13.35 7.89
N MET A 192 7.71 -12.48 8.79
CA MET A 192 8.09 -12.89 10.13
C MET A 192 6.84 -13.50 10.78
N CYS A 193 6.67 -14.80 10.54
CA CYS A 193 5.57 -15.56 11.06
C CYS A 193 5.71 -15.60 12.59
N GLY A 194 4.80 -14.95 13.27
CA GLY A 194 4.40 -15.43 14.56
C GLY A 194 4.93 -14.77 15.82
N ARG A 195 5.21 -13.46 15.85
CA ARG A 195 5.02 -12.70 17.09
C ARG A 195 4.55 -11.28 16.77
N PRO A 196 3.46 -10.79 17.38
CA PRO A 196 3.15 -9.38 17.37
C PRO A 196 4.32 -8.65 18.04
N TRP A 197 4.81 -7.65 17.38
CA TRP A 197 5.72 -6.69 17.99
C TRP A 197 4.89 -5.91 19.03
N SER A 198 4.87 -6.41 20.26
CA SER A 198 4.39 -5.66 21.40
C SER A 198 5.50 -4.68 21.77
N GLY A 199 5.32 -3.43 21.43
CA GLY A 199 6.02 -2.30 21.95
C GLY A 199 5.04 -1.35 22.54
#